data_444a2e8971ea013715d86be215243019
#
_entry.id   444a2e8971ea013715d86be215243019
#
_cell.length_a   1.000
_cell.length_b   1.000
_cell.length_c   1.000
_cell.angle_alpha   90.00
_cell.angle_beta   90.00
_cell.angle_gamma   90.00
#
_symmetry.space_group_name_H-M   'P 1'
#
loop_
_entity.id
_entity.type
_entity.pdbx_description
1 polymer ?
#
loop_
_entity_poly.entity_id
_entity_poly.type
_entity_poly.pdbx_seq_one_letter_code
_entity_poly.pdbx_strand_id
1 'polypeptide(L)'
;MLSLGAKLTPEQRLQKATSDIMGHERYAALGGVLMIGESGIKEDADCPTAYTNGKDCYYGRSFVEGLTDAQLRFLVLHENFHKMYRHL
;
A
#
# COMPACT_ATOMS: atom_id res chain seq x y z
N MET A 1 24.85 4.01 -5.54
CA MET A 1 24.78 4.31 -4.98
C MET A 1 24.17 4.42 -4.14
N LEU A 2 24.11 4.23 -3.80
CA LEU A 2 23.45 4.39 -3.05
C LEU A 2 23.38 5.50 -2.48
N SER A 3 22.55 6.12 -2.50
CA SER A 3 22.53 7.27 -1.79
C SER A 3 22.26 6.97 -0.43
N LEU A 4 23.25 6.87 0.29
CA LEU A 4 23.14 6.65 1.69
C LEU A 4 22.35 7.77 2.30
N GLY A 5 21.35 7.44 3.07
CA GLY A 5 20.53 8.41 3.74
C GLY A 5 19.36 8.96 2.95
N ALA A 6 19.28 8.63 1.68
CA ALA A 6 18.14 9.05 0.91
C ALA A 6 16.93 8.22 1.34
N LYS A 7 15.86 8.90 1.66
CA LYS A 7 14.62 8.22 2.02
C LYS A 7 13.76 8.05 0.79
N LEU A 8 13.08 6.93 0.72
CA LEU A 8 12.08 6.71 -0.30
C LEU A 8 10.89 7.63 -0.03
N THR A 9 10.28 8.12 -1.09
CA THR A 9 9.04 8.88 -0.96
C THR A 9 7.91 7.93 -0.54
N PRO A 10 6.80 8.46 0.01
CA PRO A 10 5.65 7.61 0.32
C PRO A 10 5.17 6.80 -0.88
N GLU A 11 5.21 7.40 -2.07
CA GLU A 11 4.83 6.69 -3.31
C GLU A 11 5.77 5.51 -3.57
N GLN A 12 7.06 5.73 -3.43
CA GLN A 12 8.06 4.67 -3.63
C GLN A 12 7.93 3.59 -2.58
N ARG A 13 7.67 3.98 -1.33
CA ARG A 13 7.48 3.03 -0.24
C ARG A 13 6.25 2.15 -0.46
N LEU A 14 5.15 2.76 -0.93
CA LEU A 14 3.94 2.02 -1.24
C LEU A 14 4.19 1.03 -2.37
N GLN A 15 4.90 1.46 -3.41
CA GLN A 15 5.25 0.60 -4.53
C GLN A 15 6.12 -0.57 -4.07
N LYS A 16 7.09 -0.30 -3.21
CA LYS A 16 7.97 -1.33 -2.67
C LYS A 16 7.18 -2.34 -1.84
N ALA A 17 6.29 -1.86 -0.96
CA ALA A 17 5.47 -2.72 -0.13
C ALA A 17 4.59 -3.63 -0.99
N THR A 18 3.97 -3.07 -2.02
CA THR A 18 3.12 -3.83 -2.95
C THR A 18 3.95 -4.89 -3.68
N SER A 19 5.13 -4.52 -4.16
CA SER A 19 6.02 -5.46 -4.86
C SER A 19 6.49 -6.58 -3.94
N ASP A 20 6.80 -6.26 -2.68
CA ASP A 20 7.23 -7.25 -1.71
C ASP A 20 6.12 -8.28 -1.44
N ILE A 21 4.88 -7.80 -1.36
CA ILE A 21 3.73 -8.69 -1.15
C ILE A 21 3.51 -9.58 -2.36
N MET A 22 3.56 -8.99 -3.56
CA MET A 22 3.33 -9.74 -4.79
C MET A 22 4.41 -10.79 -5.04
N GLY A 23 5.63 -10.53 -4.57
CA GLY A 23 6.73 -11.45 -4.73
C GLY A 23 6.79 -12.56 -3.68
N HIS A 24 5.92 -12.51 -2.67
CA HIS A 24 5.94 -13.48 -1.59
C HIS A 24 4.96 -14.62 -1.87
N GLU A 25 5.44 -15.85 -1.88
CA GLU A 25 4.60 -17.02 -2.20
C GLU A 25 3.31 -17.06 -1.40
N ARG A 26 3.38 -16.74 -0.12
CA ARG A 26 2.26 -16.80 0.79
C ARG A 26 1.11 -15.89 0.34
N TYR A 27 1.45 -14.82 -0.37
CA TYR A 27 0.47 -13.82 -0.79
C TYR A 27 0.23 -13.80 -2.30
N ALA A 28 0.73 -14.80 -3.00
CA ALA A 28 0.59 -14.85 -4.47
C ALA A 28 -0.87 -14.77 -4.91
N ALA A 29 -1.79 -15.35 -4.13
CA ALA A 29 -3.21 -15.32 -4.45
C ALA A 29 -3.80 -13.91 -4.41
N LEU A 30 -3.16 -12.99 -3.70
CA LEU A 30 -3.61 -11.60 -3.64
C LEU A 30 -3.16 -10.78 -4.86
N GLY A 31 -2.29 -11.33 -5.70
CA GLY A 31 -1.77 -10.60 -6.85
C GLY A 31 -2.87 -10.03 -7.72
N GLY A 32 -3.91 -10.84 -7.99
CA GLY A 32 -5.04 -10.38 -8.78
C GLY A 32 -5.80 -9.24 -8.11
N VAL A 33 -5.96 -9.31 -6.79
CA VAL A 33 -6.65 -8.26 -6.04
C VAL A 33 -5.85 -6.97 -6.03
N LEU A 34 -4.51 -7.08 -5.88
CA LEU A 34 -3.63 -5.92 -5.90
C LEU A 34 -3.67 -5.19 -7.23
N MET A 35 -4.02 -5.89 -8.31
CA MET A 35 -4.11 -5.31 -9.65
C MET A 35 -5.47 -4.66 -9.92
N ILE A 36 -6.45 -4.83 -9.04
CA ILE A 36 -7.76 -4.22 -9.24
C ILE A 36 -7.70 -2.75 -8.84
N GLY A 37 -8.13 -1.86 -9.73
CA GLY A 37 -8.19 -0.44 -9.47
C GLY A 37 -6.82 0.19 -9.32
N GLU A 38 -6.76 1.27 -8.58
CA GLU A 38 -5.54 2.04 -8.37
C GLU A 38 -5.16 2.05 -6.91
N SER A 39 -3.87 2.21 -6.65
CA SER A 39 -3.37 2.46 -5.31
C SER A 39 -2.52 3.73 -5.38
N GLY A 40 -2.65 4.59 -4.39
CA GLY A 40 -1.91 5.84 -4.44
C GLY A 40 -1.84 6.52 -3.10
N ILE A 41 -1.04 7.59 -3.10
CA ILE A 41 -0.85 8.43 -1.92
C ILE A 41 -1.70 9.69 -2.11
N LYS A 42 -2.45 10.03 -1.08
CA LYS A 42 -3.25 11.25 -1.03
C LYS A 42 -2.65 12.22 -0.03
N GLU A 43 -2.91 13.50 -0.23
CA GLU A 43 -2.50 14.50 0.74
C GLU A 43 -3.32 14.32 2.02
N ASP A 44 -2.75 14.74 3.15
CA ASP A 44 -3.35 14.51 4.46
C ASP A 44 -4.76 15.09 4.59
N ALA A 45 -5.03 16.19 3.92
CA ALA A 45 -6.35 16.82 3.96
C ALA A 45 -7.43 15.93 3.33
N ASP A 46 -7.03 15.11 2.36
CA ASP A 46 -7.96 14.24 1.64
C ASP A 46 -8.02 12.84 2.25
N CYS A 47 -6.93 12.40 2.84
CA CYS A 47 -6.85 11.07 3.44
C CYS A 47 -5.87 11.08 4.60
N PRO A 48 -6.35 11.26 5.84
CA PRO A 48 -5.43 11.30 7.00
C PRO A 48 -4.84 9.95 7.36
N THR A 49 -5.47 8.86 6.97
CA THR A 49 -4.96 7.51 7.25
C THR A 49 -4.92 6.68 5.97
N ALA A 50 -5.89 5.79 5.80
CA ALA A 50 -5.99 4.97 4.60
C ALA A 50 -7.46 4.57 4.41
N TYR A 51 -7.85 4.36 3.17
CA TYR A 51 -9.20 3.86 2.91
C TYR A 51 -9.25 3.16 1.56
N THR A 52 -10.29 2.36 1.37
CA THR A 52 -10.58 1.78 0.07
C THR A 52 -12.07 1.98 -0.22
N ASN A 53 -12.38 2.17 -1.51
CA ASN A 53 -13.76 2.27 -1.98
C ASN A 53 -14.24 0.93 -2.56
N GLY A 54 -13.50 -0.15 -2.31
CA GLY A 54 -13.80 -1.48 -2.85
C GLY A 54 -13.09 -1.78 -4.16
N LYS A 55 -12.51 -0.76 -4.79
CA LYS A 55 -11.76 -0.91 -6.03
C LYS A 55 -10.37 -0.29 -5.90
N ASP A 56 -10.31 0.95 -5.39
CA ASP A 56 -9.06 1.68 -5.26
C ASP A 56 -8.68 1.77 -3.79
N CYS A 57 -7.39 1.80 -3.50
CA CYS A 57 -6.86 1.96 -2.16
C CYS A 57 -6.02 3.22 -2.09
N TYR A 58 -6.26 4.04 -1.08
CA TYR A 58 -5.52 5.30 -0.91
C TYR A 58 -4.93 5.39 0.49
N TYR A 59 -3.76 6.01 0.58
CA TYR A 59 -2.98 6.08 1.80
C TYR A 59 -2.53 7.50 2.03
N GLY A 60 -2.69 8.01 3.24
CA GLY A 60 -2.27 9.37 3.59
C GLY A 60 -0.76 9.50 3.60
N ARG A 61 -0.26 10.61 3.06
CA ARG A 61 1.18 10.84 2.93
C ARG A 61 1.91 10.79 4.26
N SER A 62 1.47 11.58 5.24
CA SER A 62 2.12 11.61 6.54
C SER A 62 1.94 10.32 7.31
N PHE A 63 0.79 9.69 7.14
CA PHE A 63 0.52 8.42 7.79
C PHE A 63 1.53 7.35 7.32
N VAL A 64 1.75 7.27 6.01
CA VAL A 64 2.72 6.34 5.44
C VAL A 64 4.13 6.66 5.92
N GLU A 65 4.48 7.95 5.98
CA GLU A 65 5.81 8.36 6.44
C GLU A 65 6.10 7.93 7.87
N GLY A 66 5.07 7.81 8.70
CA GLY A 66 5.22 7.40 10.09
C GLY A 66 5.27 5.89 10.30
N LEU A 67 5.07 5.10 9.26
CA LEU A 67 5.04 3.64 9.38
C LEU A 67 6.40 3.03 9.06
N THR A 68 6.71 1.92 9.75
CA THR A 68 7.85 1.09 9.35
C THR A 68 7.47 0.34 8.07
N ASP A 69 8.46 -0.25 7.41
CA ASP A 69 8.19 -1.03 6.20
C ASP A 69 7.27 -2.22 6.49
N ALA A 70 7.46 -2.87 7.62
CA ALA A 70 6.59 -3.99 8.02
C ALA A 70 5.17 -3.53 8.27
N GLN A 71 5.00 -2.38 8.95
CA GLN A 71 3.68 -1.81 9.22
C GLN A 71 2.99 -1.41 7.92
N LEU A 72 3.75 -0.86 6.97
CA LEU A 72 3.19 -0.47 5.69
C LEU A 72 2.72 -1.69 4.90
N ARG A 73 3.51 -2.77 4.88
CA ARG A 73 3.10 -4.02 4.23
C ARG A 73 1.81 -4.55 4.86
N PHE A 74 1.72 -4.51 6.19
CA PHE A 74 0.52 -4.94 6.89
C PHE A 74 -0.69 -4.10 6.48
N LEU A 75 -0.50 -2.78 6.40
CA LEU A 75 -1.57 -1.88 6.01
C LEU A 75 -2.05 -2.17 4.58
N VAL A 76 -1.12 -2.37 3.66
CA VAL A 76 -1.46 -2.69 2.27
C VAL A 76 -2.25 -4.00 2.21
N LEU A 77 -1.83 -5.01 2.95
CA LEU A 77 -2.57 -6.27 3.04
C LEU A 77 -3.98 -6.05 3.60
N HIS A 78 -4.08 -5.26 4.66
CA HIS A 78 -5.35 -4.99 5.32
C HIS A 78 -6.35 -4.34 4.35
N GLU A 79 -5.91 -3.30 3.63
CA GLU A 79 -6.79 -2.62 2.69
C GLU A 79 -7.18 -3.52 1.51
N ASN A 80 -6.26 -4.37 1.08
CA ASN A 80 -6.56 -5.30 0.00
C ASN A 80 -7.47 -6.44 0.43
N PHE A 81 -7.44 -6.84 1.70
CA PHE A 81 -8.42 -7.78 2.22
C PHE A 81 -9.83 -7.17 2.19
N HIS A 82 -9.97 -5.89 2.56
CA HIS A 82 -11.25 -5.20 2.44
C HIS A 82 -11.72 -5.15 0.99
N LYS A 83 -10.79 -4.86 0.08
CA LYS A 83 -11.10 -4.84 -1.35
C LYS A 83 -11.56 -6.22 -1.83
N MET A 84 -10.89 -7.27 -1.37
CA MET A 84 -11.23 -8.64 -1.73
C MET A 84 -12.64 -9.01 -1.27
N TYR A 85 -13.02 -8.60 -0.06
CA TYR A 85 -14.37 -8.85 0.44
C TYR A 85 -15.44 -8.25 -0.45
N ARG A 86 -15.15 -7.11 -1.05
CA ARG A 86 -16.10 -6.44 -1.93
C ARG A 86 -16.30 -7.17 -3.25
N HIS A 87 -15.36 -8.03 -3.62
CA HIS A 87 -15.39 -8.74 -4.89
C HIS A 87 -15.70 -10.23 -4.76
N LEU A 88 -16.09 -10.66 -3.57
CA LEU A 88 -16.47 -12.06 -3.35
C LEU A 88 -18.00 -12.28 -3.56
#